data_759527f47fb3b0230ff18e55748f0090
#
_entry.id   759527f47fb3b0230ff18e55748f0090
#
_cell.length_a   1.000
_cell.length_b   1.000
_cell.length_c   1.000
_cell.angle_alpha   90.00
_cell.angle_beta   90.00
_cell.angle_gamma   90.00
#
_symmetry.space_group_name_H-M   'P 1'
#
loop_
_entity.id
_entity.type
_entity.pdbx_description
1 polymer ?
#
loop_
_entity_poly.entity_id
_entity_poly.type
_entity_poly.pdbx_seq_one_letter_code
_entity_poly.pdbx_strand_id
1 'polypeptide(L)'
;LKRDLRYMREKLGAPIVYSRAQNAYSYARDSKSENKDRFVSMLPAAWYTPDEMYAFLAVVELLGRIENDSKAVLAVDMQALRSRLLAMLPGELIQAKELLKRVKVIMPSVPKIDAPYFSIVGAALAQRRRLRVTYFTRTRGTESGREISPLRLVNWRGRWYLDAWCHESGKLKTFAVENIRFAEMLDVRCRVVAMRDIEHALDGTYGIFSGGITKTAVI
;
A
#
# COMPACT_ATOMS: atom_id res chain seq x y z
N LEU A 1 10.65 -13.73 -33.28
CA LEU A 1 11.78 -13.30 -32.41
C LEU A 1 12.58 -12.15 -33.01
N LYS A 2 13.21 -12.26 -34.24
CA LYS A 2 13.98 -11.16 -34.85
C LYS A 2 13.14 -9.91 -35.13
N ARG A 3 11.91 -10.09 -35.60
CA ARG A 3 10.95 -9.00 -35.86
C ARG A 3 10.54 -8.29 -34.56
N ASP A 4 10.33 -9.06 -33.51
CA ASP A 4 9.91 -8.54 -32.20
C ASP A 4 11.07 -7.76 -31.54
N LEU A 5 12.29 -8.29 -31.62
CA LEU A 5 13.48 -7.60 -31.14
C LEU A 5 13.76 -6.30 -31.90
N ARG A 6 13.50 -6.28 -33.22
CA ARG A 6 13.58 -5.06 -34.01
C ARG A 6 12.55 -4.04 -33.59
N TYR A 7 11.28 -4.47 -33.41
CA TYR A 7 10.21 -3.61 -32.92
C TYR A 7 10.54 -3.01 -31.56
N MET A 8 11.04 -3.83 -30.62
CA MET A 8 11.46 -3.37 -29.30
C MET A 8 12.56 -2.32 -29.38
N ARG A 9 13.53 -2.47 -30.26
CA ARG A 9 14.61 -1.49 -30.42
C ARG A 9 14.16 -0.21 -31.10
N GLU A 10 13.47 -0.34 -32.24
CA GLU A 10 13.16 0.79 -33.13
C GLU A 10 11.93 1.58 -32.66
N LYS A 11 10.94 0.90 -32.10
CA LYS A 11 9.68 1.54 -31.69
C LYS A 11 9.61 1.80 -30.20
N LEU A 12 10.21 0.95 -29.39
CA LEU A 12 10.14 1.05 -27.93
C LEU A 12 11.44 1.55 -27.30
N GLY A 13 12.48 1.83 -28.12
CA GLY A 13 13.76 2.34 -27.61
C GLY A 13 14.47 1.39 -26.64
N ALA A 14 14.12 0.09 -26.66
CA ALA A 14 14.69 -0.85 -25.73
C ALA A 14 16.20 -1.06 -26.01
N PRO A 15 17.10 -0.86 -25.03
CA PRO A 15 18.54 -0.96 -25.21
C PRO A 15 18.99 -2.43 -25.24
N ILE A 16 18.52 -3.18 -26.23
CA ILE A 16 18.83 -4.61 -26.41
C ILE A 16 20.09 -4.74 -27.24
N VAL A 17 21.10 -5.41 -26.72
CA VAL A 17 22.34 -5.75 -27.40
C VAL A 17 22.50 -7.26 -27.56
N TYR A 18 23.15 -7.68 -28.63
CA TYR A 18 23.49 -9.08 -28.84
C TYR A 18 24.92 -9.35 -28.40
N SER A 19 25.10 -10.31 -27.49
CA SER A 19 26.41 -10.77 -27.04
C SER A 19 26.84 -12.00 -27.83
N ARG A 20 27.89 -11.88 -28.63
CA ARG A 20 28.47 -13.01 -29.36
C ARG A 20 29.06 -14.06 -28.40
N ALA A 21 29.65 -13.62 -27.28
CA ALA A 21 30.27 -14.51 -26.30
C ALA A 21 29.23 -15.43 -25.61
N GLN A 22 28.02 -14.91 -25.40
CA GLN A 22 26.94 -15.64 -24.73
C GLN A 22 25.92 -16.21 -25.73
N ASN A 23 26.05 -15.89 -27.02
CA ASN A 23 25.08 -16.18 -28.07
C ASN A 23 23.64 -15.81 -27.69
N ALA A 24 23.48 -14.68 -27.00
CA ALA A 24 22.21 -14.25 -26.42
C ALA A 24 21.99 -12.75 -26.55
N TYR A 25 20.69 -12.35 -26.54
CA TYR A 25 20.30 -10.97 -26.42
C TYR A 25 20.16 -10.61 -24.96
N SER A 26 20.68 -9.45 -24.57
CA SER A 26 20.55 -8.90 -23.23
C SER A 26 20.29 -7.39 -23.30
N TYR A 27 19.76 -6.83 -22.25
CA TYR A 27 19.70 -5.36 -22.13
C TYR A 27 21.11 -4.80 -21.90
N ALA A 28 21.44 -3.69 -22.55
CA ALA A 28 22.71 -2.99 -22.34
C ALA A 28 22.80 -2.58 -20.88
N ARG A 29 23.92 -2.92 -20.21
CA ARG A 29 24.21 -2.47 -18.86
C ARG A 29 24.75 -1.04 -18.95
N ASP A 30 24.14 -0.13 -18.20
CA ASP A 30 24.66 1.22 -18.10
C ASP A 30 25.95 1.20 -17.28
N SER A 31 27.09 1.38 -17.96
CA SER A 31 28.44 1.31 -17.36
C SER A 31 28.75 2.45 -16.39
N LYS A 32 27.85 3.45 -16.26
CA LYS A 32 28.00 4.61 -15.39
C LYS A 32 27.26 4.49 -14.05
N SER A 33 26.54 3.41 -13.79
CA SER A 33 25.84 3.19 -12.53
C SER A 33 26.66 2.31 -11.60
N GLU A 34 27.06 2.83 -10.45
CA GLU A 34 27.75 2.07 -9.38
C GLU A 34 26.91 0.93 -8.78
N ASN A 35 25.64 0.84 -9.14
CA ASN A 35 24.70 -0.16 -8.63
C ASN A 35 24.42 -1.22 -9.71
N LYS A 36 25.23 -2.29 -9.72
CA LYS A 36 25.23 -3.36 -10.74
C LYS A 36 23.91 -4.13 -10.91
N ASP A 37 22.94 -3.99 -10.01
CA ASP A 37 21.69 -4.75 -10.00
C ASP A 37 20.44 -3.91 -10.38
N ARG A 38 20.61 -2.65 -10.75
CA ARG A 38 19.50 -1.80 -11.12
C ARG A 38 19.21 -1.88 -12.61
N PHE A 39 18.39 -2.83 -13.02
CA PHE A 39 17.54 -2.65 -14.19
C PHE A 39 16.55 -1.53 -13.90
N VAL A 40 16.96 -0.30 -14.14
CA VAL A 40 15.98 0.76 -14.33
C VAL A 40 15.42 0.54 -15.74
N SER A 41 14.41 -0.30 -15.83
CA SER A 41 13.54 -0.33 -16.98
C SER A 41 12.83 1.02 -16.99
N MET A 42 13.40 1.99 -17.70
CA MET A 42 12.67 3.20 -18.05
C MET A 42 11.52 2.71 -18.92
N LEU A 43 10.31 2.84 -18.39
CA LEU A 43 9.12 2.60 -19.20
C LEU A 43 9.08 3.68 -20.27
N PRO A 44 9.18 3.33 -21.57
CA PRO A 44 9.16 4.36 -22.62
C PRO A 44 7.85 5.13 -22.54
N ALA A 45 7.89 6.46 -22.62
CA ALA A 45 6.69 7.29 -22.66
C ALA A 45 5.71 6.89 -23.78
N ALA A 46 6.24 6.25 -24.84
CA ALA A 46 5.45 5.70 -25.94
C ALA A 46 4.51 4.54 -25.56
N TRP A 47 4.62 3.99 -24.37
CA TRP A 47 3.77 2.88 -23.90
C TRP A 47 2.50 3.36 -23.22
N TYR A 48 2.41 4.62 -22.89
CA TYR A 48 1.26 5.20 -22.20
C TYR A 48 0.52 6.15 -23.10
N THR A 49 -0.78 6.04 -23.13
CA THR A 49 -1.63 7.09 -23.65
C THR A 49 -1.58 8.30 -22.72
N PRO A 50 -1.92 9.50 -23.21
CA PRO A 50 -2.01 10.69 -22.35
C PRO A 50 -2.88 10.46 -21.11
N ASP A 51 -4.01 9.75 -21.25
CA ASP A 51 -4.94 9.47 -20.15
C ASP A 51 -4.33 8.52 -19.11
N GLU A 52 -3.61 7.49 -19.55
CA GLU A 52 -2.89 6.58 -18.64
C GLU A 52 -1.78 7.31 -17.90
N MET A 53 -1.09 8.26 -18.56
CA MET A 53 -0.09 9.11 -17.92
C MET A 53 -0.71 9.99 -16.84
N TYR A 54 -1.87 10.61 -17.12
CA TYR A 54 -2.60 11.38 -16.11
C TYR A 54 -3.02 10.52 -14.92
N ALA A 55 -3.53 9.32 -15.15
CA ALA A 55 -3.89 8.37 -14.10
C ALA A 55 -2.67 8.01 -13.24
N PHE A 56 -1.53 7.72 -13.87
CA PHE A 56 -0.28 7.42 -13.17
C PHE A 56 0.17 8.58 -12.28
N LEU A 57 0.17 9.80 -12.81
CA LEU A 57 0.52 11.00 -12.05
C LEU A 57 -0.43 11.26 -10.88
N ALA A 58 -1.73 11.03 -11.07
CA ALA A 58 -2.72 11.11 -9.99
C ALA A 58 -2.42 10.12 -8.87
N VAL A 59 -2.04 8.88 -9.19
CA VAL A 59 -1.62 7.87 -8.20
C VAL A 59 -0.37 8.33 -7.46
N VAL A 60 0.64 8.85 -8.17
CA VAL A 60 1.88 9.37 -7.54
C VAL A 60 1.57 10.52 -6.58
N GLU A 61 0.62 11.40 -6.94
CA GLU A 61 0.19 12.49 -6.06
C GLU A 61 -0.58 11.98 -4.83
N LEU A 62 -1.46 11.01 -5.01
CA LEU A 62 -2.16 10.36 -3.89
C LEU A 62 -1.19 9.69 -2.91
N LEU A 63 -0.16 9.01 -3.42
CA LEU A 63 0.89 8.43 -2.57
C LEU A 63 1.62 9.49 -1.76
N GLY A 64 1.96 10.65 -2.38
CA GLY A 64 2.58 11.77 -1.67
C GLY A 64 1.72 12.35 -0.56
N ARG A 65 0.40 12.25 -0.67
CA ARG A 65 -0.53 12.71 0.37
C ARG A 65 -0.66 11.73 1.52
N ILE A 66 -0.74 10.43 1.21
CA ILE A 66 -0.70 9.36 2.23
C ILE A 66 0.60 9.49 3.04
N GLU A 67 1.72 9.79 2.38
CA GLU A 67 3.01 10.09 3.03
C GLU A 67 2.90 11.25 4.02
N ASN A 68 2.31 12.36 3.62
CA ASN A 68 2.18 13.54 4.47
C ASN A 68 1.20 13.35 5.64
N ASP A 69 0.15 12.56 5.44
CA ASP A 69 -0.87 12.29 6.46
C ASP A 69 -0.45 11.18 7.43
N SER A 70 0.40 10.25 6.99
CA SER A 70 0.84 9.07 7.76
C SER A 70 2.27 9.21 8.28
N LYS A 71 2.59 10.29 8.99
CA LYS A 71 3.98 10.69 9.34
C LYS A 71 4.86 9.62 10.01
N ALA A 72 4.33 8.53 10.52
CA ALA A 72 5.14 7.65 11.37
C ALA A 72 5.50 6.29 10.75
N VAL A 73 4.69 5.71 9.87
CA VAL A 73 4.84 4.27 9.59
C VAL A 73 5.05 3.92 8.13
N LEU A 74 4.33 4.56 7.23
CA LEU A 74 4.44 4.30 5.79
C LEU A 74 5.24 5.37 5.05
N ALA A 75 5.54 6.50 5.69
CA ALA A 75 6.13 7.67 5.03
C ALA A 75 7.45 7.36 4.34
N VAL A 76 8.36 6.64 5.00
CA VAL A 76 9.70 6.33 4.46
C VAL A 76 9.58 5.41 3.25
N ASP A 77 8.75 4.37 3.36
CA ASP A 77 8.54 3.40 2.28
C ASP A 77 7.78 4.01 1.11
N MET A 78 6.80 4.87 1.39
CA MET A 78 6.02 5.60 0.38
C MET A 78 6.87 6.62 -0.36
N GLN A 79 7.74 7.35 0.32
CA GLN A 79 8.68 8.27 -0.31
C GLN A 79 9.64 7.55 -1.25
N ALA A 80 10.20 6.41 -0.81
CA ALA A 80 11.05 5.58 -1.64
C ALA A 80 10.30 5.04 -2.87
N LEU A 81 9.07 4.56 -2.69
CA LEU A 81 8.22 4.09 -3.77
C LEU A 81 7.89 5.22 -4.76
N ARG A 82 7.46 6.37 -4.27
CA ARG A 82 7.17 7.56 -5.08
C ARG A 82 8.39 8.00 -5.90
N SER A 83 9.56 8.05 -5.27
CA SER A 83 10.81 8.40 -5.95
C SER A 83 11.17 7.39 -7.05
N ARG A 84 10.97 6.09 -6.80
CA ARG A 84 11.17 5.04 -7.81
C ARG A 84 10.19 5.17 -8.96
N LEU A 85 8.92 5.40 -8.68
CA LEU A 85 7.89 5.61 -9.71
C LEU A 85 8.21 6.83 -10.57
N LEU A 86 8.60 7.94 -9.96
CA LEU A 86 9.01 9.15 -10.69
C LEU A 86 10.28 8.93 -11.52
N ALA A 87 11.22 8.11 -11.04
CA ALA A 87 12.45 7.78 -11.78
C ALA A 87 12.21 6.86 -12.99
N MET A 88 11.08 6.15 -13.03
CA MET A 88 10.66 5.32 -14.17
C MET A 88 10.10 6.14 -15.33
N LEU A 89 9.78 7.40 -15.10
CA LEU A 89 9.25 8.30 -16.11
C LEU A 89 10.38 8.85 -16.99
N PRO A 90 10.20 8.94 -18.32
CA PRO A 90 11.24 9.51 -19.22
C PRO A 90 11.52 10.99 -18.94
N GLY A 91 12.74 11.43 -19.27
CA GLY A 91 13.23 12.79 -18.96
C GLY A 91 12.46 13.98 -19.57
N GLU A 92 11.59 13.76 -20.54
CA GLU A 92 10.66 14.76 -21.06
C GLU A 92 9.56 15.19 -20.06
N LEU A 93 9.54 14.59 -18.91
CA LEU A 93 8.60 14.79 -17.82
C LEU A 93 8.87 16.00 -16.91
N ILE A 94 9.65 16.96 -17.35
CA ILE A 94 9.60 18.32 -16.78
C ILE A 94 8.14 18.83 -16.83
N GLN A 95 7.42 18.50 -17.92
CA GLN A 95 5.99 18.78 -18.04
C GLN A 95 5.12 18.03 -17.00
N ALA A 96 5.46 16.80 -16.63
CA ALA A 96 4.69 16.06 -15.64
C ALA A 96 4.84 16.63 -14.22
N LYS A 97 6.02 17.08 -13.83
CA LYS A 97 6.20 17.79 -12.55
C LYS A 97 5.44 19.11 -12.51
N GLU A 98 5.39 19.83 -13.63
CA GLU A 98 4.58 21.04 -13.75
C GLU A 98 3.09 20.73 -13.73
N LEU A 99 2.69 19.59 -14.31
CA LEU A 99 1.31 19.12 -14.27
C LEU A 99 0.88 18.73 -12.86
N LEU A 100 1.73 18.03 -12.10
CA LEU A 100 1.48 17.68 -10.70
C LEU A 100 1.24 18.92 -9.83
N LYS A 101 1.88 20.05 -10.13
CA LYS A 101 1.61 21.31 -9.43
C LYS A 101 0.21 21.87 -9.69
N ARG A 102 -0.41 21.47 -10.81
CA ARG A 102 -1.76 21.91 -11.22
C ARG A 102 -2.86 20.99 -10.75
N VAL A 103 -2.53 19.76 -10.31
CA VAL A 103 -3.48 18.83 -9.74
C VAL A 103 -3.46 18.94 -8.22
N LYS A 104 -4.53 19.49 -7.64
CA LYS A 104 -4.69 19.59 -6.20
C LYS A 104 -5.83 18.70 -5.74
N VAL A 105 -5.51 17.65 -5.00
CA VAL A 105 -6.52 16.84 -4.32
C VAL A 105 -6.75 17.42 -2.92
N ILE A 106 -7.93 17.85 -2.58
CA ILE A 106 -8.27 18.34 -1.25
C ILE A 106 -8.97 17.22 -0.51
N MET A 107 -8.32 16.68 0.51
CA MET A 107 -8.94 15.72 1.42
C MET A 107 -9.28 16.39 2.75
N PRO A 108 -10.30 15.92 3.48
CA PRO A 108 -10.57 16.41 4.83
C PRO A 108 -9.33 16.28 5.68
N SER A 109 -9.04 17.33 6.47
CA SER A 109 -7.93 17.28 7.43
C SER A 109 -8.20 16.18 8.46
N VAL A 110 -7.26 15.26 8.60
CA VAL A 110 -7.34 14.19 9.58
C VAL A 110 -6.29 14.45 10.66
N PRO A 111 -6.62 14.30 11.94
CA PRO A 111 -5.62 14.40 13.01
C PRO A 111 -4.50 13.39 12.78
N LYS A 112 -3.26 13.86 12.88
CA LYS A 112 -2.09 12.98 12.82
C LYS A 112 -2.08 12.11 14.05
N ILE A 113 -2.26 10.82 13.85
CA ILE A 113 -2.33 9.84 14.92
C ILE A 113 -1.11 8.95 14.81
N ASP A 114 -0.39 8.84 15.92
CA ASP A 114 0.75 7.95 16.01
C ASP A 114 0.27 6.51 16.19
N ALA A 115 0.81 5.60 15.38
CA ALA A 115 0.50 4.17 15.43
C ALA A 115 1.82 3.37 15.40
N PRO A 116 2.57 3.36 16.52
CA PRO A 116 3.94 2.83 16.57
C PRO A 116 4.03 1.34 16.22
N TYR A 117 2.96 0.59 16.36
CA TYR A 117 2.92 -0.85 16.06
C TYR A 117 2.33 -1.21 14.69
N PHE A 118 2.10 -0.22 13.83
CA PHE A 118 1.50 -0.46 12.50
C PHE A 118 2.34 -1.41 11.64
N SER A 119 3.66 -1.26 11.63
CA SER A 119 4.57 -2.11 10.85
C SER A 119 4.50 -3.58 11.29
N ILE A 120 4.44 -3.81 12.60
CA ILE A 120 4.31 -5.16 13.17
C ILE A 120 2.95 -5.75 12.80
N VAL A 121 1.88 -4.96 12.86
CA VAL A 121 0.53 -5.36 12.45
C VAL A 121 0.50 -5.70 10.96
N GLY A 122 1.11 -4.88 10.11
CA GLY A 122 1.21 -5.10 8.68
C GLY A 122 2.02 -6.36 8.34
N ALA A 123 3.15 -6.57 9.00
CA ALA A 123 3.98 -7.76 8.83
C ALA A 123 3.24 -9.05 9.25
N ALA A 124 2.55 -9.02 10.39
CA ALA A 124 1.77 -10.15 10.88
C ALA A 124 0.61 -10.50 9.96
N LEU A 125 -0.06 -9.49 9.40
CA LEU A 125 -1.11 -9.66 8.40
C LEU A 125 -0.55 -10.33 7.13
N ALA A 126 0.56 -9.82 6.60
CA ALA A 126 1.19 -10.34 5.38
C ALA A 126 1.68 -11.78 5.56
N GLN A 127 2.27 -12.11 6.72
CA GLN A 127 2.80 -13.43 7.05
C GLN A 127 1.74 -14.38 7.59
N ARG A 128 0.50 -13.91 7.79
CA ARG A 128 -0.60 -14.68 8.39
C ARG A 128 -0.25 -15.27 9.76
N ARG A 129 0.38 -14.44 10.60
CA ARG A 129 0.78 -14.78 11.96
C ARG A 129 -0.12 -14.09 12.98
N ARG A 130 -0.37 -14.75 14.14
CA ARG A 130 -1.10 -14.13 15.24
C ARG A 130 -0.31 -13.02 15.89
N LEU A 131 -1.04 -12.11 16.51
CA LEU A 131 -0.49 -11.04 17.34
C LEU A 131 -0.95 -11.23 18.79
N ARG A 132 -0.02 -11.04 19.72
CA ARG A 132 -0.33 -10.68 21.10
C ARG A 132 -0.28 -9.17 21.19
N VAL A 133 -1.36 -8.55 21.66
CA VAL A 133 -1.47 -7.10 21.76
C VAL A 133 -1.96 -6.67 23.14
N THR A 134 -1.47 -5.53 23.62
CA THR A 134 -2.10 -4.76 24.70
C THR A 134 -2.94 -3.67 24.05
N TYR A 135 -4.25 -3.75 24.25
CA TYR A 135 -5.21 -2.84 23.62
C TYR A 135 -5.89 -1.92 24.62
N PHE A 136 -5.83 -0.61 24.35
CA PHE A 136 -6.50 0.41 25.15
C PHE A 136 -7.94 0.60 24.66
N THR A 137 -8.91 0.34 25.53
CA THR A 137 -10.33 0.54 25.23
C THR A 137 -10.76 1.91 25.73
N ARG A 138 -10.93 2.88 24.81
CA ARG A 138 -11.27 4.28 25.15
C ARG A 138 -12.54 4.42 25.99
N THR A 139 -13.59 3.65 25.68
CA THR A 139 -14.87 3.73 26.39
C THR A 139 -14.79 3.28 27.85
N ARG A 140 -13.83 2.42 28.18
CA ARG A 140 -13.63 1.89 29.54
C ARG A 140 -12.43 2.51 30.25
N GLY A 141 -11.55 3.21 29.49
CA GLY A 141 -10.29 3.73 30.03
C GLY A 141 -9.31 2.63 30.49
N THR A 142 -9.46 1.38 30.01
CA THR A 142 -8.68 0.25 30.49
C THR A 142 -7.87 -0.40 29.38
N GLU A 143 -6.71 -0.93 29.76
CA GLU A 143 -5.88 -1.78 28.89
C GLU A 143 -6.19 -3.25 29.13
N SER A 144 -6.11 -4.05 28.07
CA SER A 144 -6.31 -5.50 28.14
C SER A 144 -5.41 -6.20 27.15
N GLY A 145 -4.76 -7.30 27.61
CA GLY A 145 -4.03 -8.21 26.75
C GLY A 145 -4.99 -9.01 25.88
N ARG A 146 -4.65 -9.22 24.62
CA ARG A 146 -5.43 -9.99 23.65
C ARG A 146 -4.54 -10.75 22.70
N GLU A 147 -4.99 -11.96 22.34
CA GLU A 147 -4.44 -12.68 21.20
C GLU A 147 -5.41 -12.54 20.02
N ILE A 148 -4.91 -12.05 18.90
CA ILE A 148 -5.72 -11.77 17.72
C ILE A 148 -5.11 -12.38 16.47
N SER A 149 -5.95 -12.83 15.54
CA SER A 149 -5.55 -13.18 14.18
C SER A 149 -5.88 -12.03 13.24
N PRO A 150 -4.88 -11.29 12.73
CA PRO A 150 -5.07 -10.25 11.73
C PRO A 150 -5.73 -10.80 10.47
N LEU A 151 -6.76 -10.12 9.96
CA LEU A 151 -7.51 -10.54 8.79
C LEU A 151 -7.54 -9.49 7.69
N ARG A 152 -7.75 -8.20 8.04
CA ARG A 152 -7.86 -7.11 7.09
C ARG A 152 -7.48 -5.77 7.75
N LEU A 153 -6.75 -4.91 7.01
CA LEU A 153 -6.53 -3.51 7.37
C LEU A 153 -7.51 -2.63 6.60
N VAL A 154 -8.17 -1.72 7.30
CA VAL A 154 -9.13 -0.77 6.73
C VAL A 154 -8.68 0.65 7.08
N ASN A 155 -8.56 1.51 6.07
CA ASN A 155 -8.41 2.94 6.31
C ASN A 155 -9.79 3.61 6.19
N TRP A 156 -10.25 4.22 7.26
CA TRP A 156 -11.48 4.97 7.27
C TRP A 156 -11.28 6.37 7.86
N ARG A 157 -11.55 7.37 7.09
CA ARG A 157 -11.33 8.78 7.42
C ARG A 157 -9.91 9.06 7.95
N GLY A 158 -8.89 8.46 7.28
CA GLY A 158 -7.48 8.65 7.62
C GLY A 158 -6.98 7.90 8.86
N ARG A 159 -7.84 7.10 9.50
CA ARG A 159 -7.46 6.22 10.61
C ARG A 159 -7.39 4.78 10.16
N TRP A 160 -6.42 4.06 10.70
CA TRP A 160 -6.25 2.65 10.40
C TRP A 160 -6.93 1.78 11.43
N TYR A 161 -7.65 0.80 10.94
CA TYR A 161 -8.35 -0.20 11.72
C TYR A 161 -7.92 -1.59 11.28
N LEU A 162 -7.80 -2.49 12.24
CA LEU A 162 -7.48 -3.89 12.03
C LEU A 162 -8.71 -4.73 12.33
N ASP A 163 -9.27 -5.36 11.32
CA ASP A 163 -10.25 -6.41 11.49
C ASP A 163 -9.52 -7.70 11.84
N ALA A 164 -9.88 -8.29 12.93
CA ALA A 164 -9.22 -9.47 13.46
C ALA A 164 -10.19 -10.41 14.17
N TRP A 165 -9.84 -11.69 14.18
CA TRP A 165 -10.46 -12.65 15.08
C TRP A 165 -9.83 -12.51 16.46
N CYS A 166 -10.63 -12.19 17.47
CA CYS A 166 -10.18 -12.10 18.86
C CYS A 166 -10.38 -13.46 19.54
N HIS A 167 -9.27 -14.07 19.97
CA HIS A 167 -9.30 -15.43 20.54
C HIS A 167 -9.96 -15.48 21.91
N GLU A 168 -9.83 -14.42 22.73
CA GLU A 168 -10.46 -14.35 24.06
C GLU A 168 -11.98 -14.26 23.97
N SER A 169 -12.51 -13.52 22.99
CA SER A 169 -13.97 -13.37 22.86
C SER A 169 -14.60 -14.33 21.86
N GLY A 170 -13.79 -15.07 21.08
CA GLY A 170 -14.26 -15.96 20.04
C GLY A 170 -15.08 -15.27 18.93
N LYS A 171 -14.78 -13.98 18.63
CA LYS A 171 -15.55 -13.16 17.68
C LYS A 171 -14.66 -12.31 16.79
N LEU A 172 -15.19 -11.94 15.63
CA LEU A 172 -14.62 -10.88 14.78
C LEU A 172 -14.77 -9.53 15.49
N LYS A 173 -13.72 -8.73 15.44
CA LYS A 173 -13.70 -7.37 16.01
C LYS A 173 -12.82 -6.46 15.16
N THR A 174 -13.16 -5.19 15.19
CA THR A 174 -12.37 -4.10 14.60
C THR A 174 -11.59 -3.39 15.71
N PHE A 175 -10.28 -3.26 15.54
CA PHE A 175 -9.36 -2.62 16.47
C PHE A 175 -8.76 -1.37 15.81
N ALA A 176 -8.88 -0.21 16.45
CA ALA A 176 -8.14 0.97 16.02
C ALA A 176 -6.64 0.75 16.27
N VAL A 177 -5.82 0.81 15.23
CA VAL A 177 -4.38 0.49 15.34
C VAL A 177 -3.66 1.44 16.29
N GLU A 178 -4.08 2.70 16.35
CA GLU A 178 -3.59 3.72 17.28
C GLU A 178 -3.79 3.40 18.77
N ASN A 179 -4.75 2.54 19.07
CA ASN A 179 -5.05 2.12 20.43
C ASN A 179 -4.27 0.87 20.88
N ILE A 180 -3.44 0.31 19.99
CA ILE A 180 -2.51 -0.77 20.34
C ILE A 180 -1.32 -0.14 21.07
N ARG A 181 -1.14 -0.50 22.34
CA ARG A 181 -0.06 -0.03 23.22
C ARG A 181 1.18 -0.91 23.17
N PHE A 182 0.98 -2.17 22.80
CA PHE A 182 2.03 -3.15 22.57
C PHE A 182 1.56 -4.15 21.54
N ALA A 183 2.45 -4.61 20.67
CA ALA A 183 2.21 -5.71 19.75
C ALA A 183 3.44 -6.58 19.59
N GLU A 184 3.24 -7.88 19.59
CA GLU A 184 4.25 -8.91 19.35
C GLU A 184 3.69 -9.93 18.37
N MET A 185 4.46 -10.24 17.32
CA MET A 185 4.09 -11.28 16.36
C MET A 185 4.45 -12.66 16.93
N LEU A 186 3.47 -13.55 16.98
CA LEU A 186 3.64 -14.91 17.49
C LEU A 186 4.01 -15.87 16.35
N ASP A 187 4.75 -16.92 16.68
CA ASP A 187 5.05 -18.01 15.74
C ASP A 187 3.89 -19.00 15.61
N VAL A 188 2.68 -18.47 15.52
CA VAL A 188 1.43 -19.23 15.38
C VAL A 188 0.65 -18.69 14.19
N ARG A 189 0.12 -19.58 13.35
CA ARG A 189 -0.68 -19.17 12.19
C ARG A 189 -2.00 -18.55 12.60
N CYS A 190 -2.46 -17.58 11.84
CA CYS A 190 -3.78 -16.98 11.98
C CYS A 190 -4.88 -18.00 11.79
N ARG A 191 -5.99 -17.79 12.50
CA ARG A 191 -7.26 -18.41 12.15
C ARG A 191 -7.69 -17.96 10.74
N VAL A 192 -8.07 -18.91 9.90
CA VAL A 192 -8.63 -18.60 8.57
C VAL A 192 -10.11 -18.28 8.73
N VAL A 193 -10.51 -17.14 8.21
CA VAL A 193 -11.91 -16.70 8.09
C VAL A 193 -12.13 -16.30 6.66
N ALA A 194 -13.22 -16.72 6.04
CA ALA A 194 -13.54 -16.36 4.66
C ALA A 194 -13.82 -14.85 4.59
N MET A 195 -13.38 -14.19 3.51
CA MET A 195 -13.57 -12.75 3.33
C MET A 195 -15.05 -12.36 3.39
N ARG A 196 -15.91 -13.17 2.77
CA ARG A 196 -17.36 -13.00 2.80
C ARG A 196 -17.93 -12.94 4.23
N ASP A 197 -17.39 -13.75 5.16
CA ASP A 197 -17.86 -13.78 6.55
C ASP A 197 -17.39 -12.53 7.31
N ILE A 198 -16.20 -12.02 6.97
CA ILE A 198 -15.68 -10.75 7.51
C ILE A 198 -16.55 -9.59 7.04
N GLU A 199 -16.82 -9.52 5.73
CA GLU A 199 -17.67 -8.50 5.13
C GLU A 199 -19.10 -8.52 5.72
N HIS A 200 -19.69 -9.70 5.81
CA HIS A 200 -21.03 -9.84 6.39
C HIS A 200 -21.08 -9.42 7.86
N ALA A 201 -20.04 -9.71 8.63
CA ALA A 201 -20.01 -9.40 10.06
C ALA A 201 -19.64 -7.93 10.37
N LEU A 202 -18.81 -7.30 9.53
CA LEU A 202 -18.20 -6.01 9.85
C LEU A 202 -18.60 -4.88 8.89
N ASP A 203 -18.97 -5.17 7.63
CA ASP A 203 -19.30 -4.15 6.62
C ASP A 203 -20.82 -3.85 6.53
N GLY A 204 -21.66 -4.52 7.31
CA GLY A 204 -23.11 -4.45 7.25
C GLY A 204 -23.72 -3.10 7.70
N THR A 205 -22.90 -2.12 8.10
CA THR A 205 -23.36 -0.83 8.61
C THR A 205 -22.48 0.32 8.12
N TYR A 206 -22.76 1.54 8.57
CA TYR A 206 -22.06 2.74 8.15
C TYR A 206 -20.58 2.75 8.57
N GLY A 207 -19.67 2.54 7.61
CA GLY A 207 -18.23 2.59 7.80
C GLY A 207 -17.69 1.39 8.61
N ILE A 208 -16.94 1.68 9.67
CA ILE A 208 -16.27 0.68 10.54
C ILE A 208 -17.13 0.21 11.73
N PHE A 209 -18.33 0.72 11.86
CA PHE A 209 -19.21 0.38 12.98
C PHE A 209 -19.98 -0.90 12.69
N SER A 210 -19.61 -2.00 13.33
CA SER A 210 -20.36 -3.25 13.30
C SER A 210 -21.57 -3.16 14.22
N GLY A 211 -22.76 -3.23 13.65
CA GLY A 211 -24.03 -3.28 14.40
C GLY A 211 -25.17 -3.51 13.41
N GLY A 212 -26.15 -4.33 13.78
CA GLY A 212 -27.29 -4.62 12.89
C GLY A 212 -28.00 -3.33 12.45
N ILE A 213 -28.56 -3.34 11.24
CA ILE A 213 -29.42 -2.27 10.74
C ILE A 213 -30.58 -2.10 11.70
N THR A 214 -30.65 -0.96 12.37
CA THR A 214 -31.70 -0.71 13.36
C THR A 214 -32.91 0.00 12.78
N LYS A 215 -32.74 0.78 11.69
CA LYS A 215 -33.85 1.49 11.00
C LYS A 215 -33.49 1.78 9.55
N THR A 216 -34.46 1.70 8.67
CA THR A 216 -34.38 2.19 7.29
C THR A 216 -35.13 3.51 7.21
N ALA A 217 -34.47 4.58 6.78
CA ALA A 217 -35.15 5.82 6.41
C ALA A 217 -35.51 5.75 4.93
N VAL A 218 -36.77 5.96 4.63
CA VAL A 218 -37.24 6.18 3.25
C VAL A 218 -37.34 7.68 3.09
N ILE A 219 -36.60 8.22 2.11
CA ILE A 219 -36.61 9.63 1.74
C ILE A 219 -37.48 9.82 0.52
#